data_6b38fecc8e6924439e7be5e83614ae78
#
_entry.id   6b38fecc8e6924439e7be5e83614ae78
#
_cell.length_a   1.000
_cell.length_b   1.000
_cell.length_c   1.000
_cell.angle_alpha   90.00
_cell.angle_beta   90.00
_cell.angle_gamma   90.00
#
_symmetry.space_group_name_H-M   'P 1'
#
loop_
_entity.id
_entity.type
_entity.pdbx_description
1 polymer ?
#
loop_
_entity_poly.entity_id
_entity_poly.type
_entity_poly.pdbx_seq_one_letter_code
_entity_poly.pdbx_strand_id
1 'polypeptide(L)'
;MTGRSLVFVLVGIALVVGWSSFFVVDEREMVLITQFGEYKRAVTRPGGYFKLPFVQEVRRMESRILGSDTAPAEFLTLDKKRLVTDPVTRWKITDPLKFYTTVQNETGAKARLDDIVNSELRRVLASREFGDIIGNARDPLMKKVAENARGETRKFGIMVIDVRIKRADLPTEVEESVFARMRAERERVAKQYRSEGEEEAAKIRADTDRDKVIILAKAYEEAQATRGQGDAEGIKIYADAYGKGPEFYSFLRSLDAYEKSVDKQSTVVLSTGSDLFKYFTAPNKR
;
A
#
# COMPACT_ATOMS: atom_id res chain seq x y z
N MET A 1 66.48 57.82 24.41
CA MET A 1 65.39 57.66 23.41
C MET A 1 64.60 58.95 23.43
N THR A 2 64.57 59.67 22.32
CA THR A 2 63.91 60.97 22.19
C THR A 2 62.38 60.76 22.25
N GLY A 3 61.62 61.62 22.92
CA GLY A 3 60.17 61.51 23.10
C GLY A 3 59.36 61.22 21.82
N ARG A 4 59.87 61.60 20.64
CA ARG A 4 59.33 61.31 19.32
C ARG A 4 59.35 59.82 18.98
N SER A 5 60.40 59.05 19.30
CA SER A 5 60.48 57.61 19.03
C SER A 5 59.48 56.83 19.94
N LEU A 6 59.25 57.29 21.17
CA LEU A 6 58.24 56.69 22.07
C LEU A 6 56.82 56.87 21.55
N VAL A 7 56.50 58.05 20.98
CA VAL A 7 55.18 58.30 20.35
C VAL A 7 54.98 57.41 19.12
N PHE A 8 55.96 57.23 18.24
CA PHE A 8 55.84 56.32 17.12
C PHE A 8 55.64 54.85 17.52
N VAL A 9 56.28 54.40 18.60
CA VAL A 9 56.09 53.06 19.16
C VAL A 9 54.71 52.92 19.74
N LEU A 10 54.15 53.87 20.47
CA LEU A 10 52.80 53.85 21.02
C LEU A 10 51.73 53.85 19.92
N VAL A 11 51.91 54.66 18.88
CA VAL A 11 51.01 54.67 17.69
C VAL A 11 51.09 53.34 16.96
N GLY A 12 52.25 52.75 16.80
CA GLY A 12 52.41 51.42 16.18
C GLY A 12 51.70 50.35 16.98
N ILE A 13 51.85 50.35 18.32
CA ILE A 13 51.14 49.41 19.20
C ILE A 13 49.63 49.62 19.11
N ALA A 14 49.15 50.87 19.14
CA ALA A 14 47.70 51.16 19.01
C ALA A 14 47.10 50.69 17.69
N LEU A 15 47.84 50.85 16.58
CA LEU A 15 47.43 50.32 15.26
C LEU A 15 47.37 48.79 15.22
N VAL A 16 48.38 48.09 15.78
CA VAL A 16 48.40 46.64 15.89
C VAL A 16 47.25 46.14 16.75
N VAL A 17 47.01 46.74 17.89
CA VAL A 17 45.87 46.43 18.81
C VAL A 17 44.53 46.69 18.11
N GLY A 18 44.38 47.84 17.43
CA GLY A 18 43.17 48.14 16.66
C GLY A 18 42.90 47.13 15.56
N TRP A 19 43.90 46.76 14.77
CA TRP A 19 43.81 45.74 13.72
C TRP A 19 43.45 44.35 14.29
N SER A 20 44.06 43.95 15.39
CA SER A 20 43.80 42.68 16.09
C SER A 20 42.44 42.60 16.79
N SER A 21 41.82 43.79 17.04
CA SER A 21 40.49 43.88 17.66
C SER A 21 39.37 43.60 16.69
N PHE A 22 39.56 43.81 15.40
CA PHE A 22 38.51 43.67 14.41
C PHE A 22 38.45 42.24 13.88
N PHE A 23 37.24 41.68 13.77
CA PHE A 23 36.99 40.41 13.08
C PHE A 23 35.65 40.44 12.35
N VAL A 24 35.56 39.64 11.30
CA VAL A 24 34.36 39.51 10.46
C VAL A 24 33.72 38.14 10.69
N VAL A 25 32.42 38.12 10.82
CA VAL A 25 31.56 36.92 10.93
C VAL A 25 30.90 36.70 9.57
N ASP A 26 31.13 35.56 8.97
CA ASP A 26 30.46 35.12 7.73
C ASP A 26 29.03 34.65 8.02
N GLU A 27 28.15 34.64 7.01
CA GLU A 27 26.78 34.13 7.13
C GLU A 27 26.73 32.63 7.43
N ARG A 28 27.79 31.91 7.11
CA ARG A 28 27.95 30.47 7.34
C ARG A 28 28.38 30.13 8.76
N GLU A 29 28.79 31.14 9.54
CA GLU A 29 29.38 30.96 10.86
C GLU A 29 28.54 31.62 11.94
N MET A 30 28.60 31.04 13.12
CA MET A 30 28.22 31.66 14.37
C MET A 30 29.47 31.79 15.27
N VAL A 31 29.57 32.86 16.00
CA VAL A 31 30.73 33.14 16.82
C VAL A 31 30.34 33.24 18.29
N LEU A 32 31.09 32.52 19.12
CA LEU A 32 31.03 32.66 20.56
C LEU A 32 32.29 33.41 21.02
N ILE A 33 32.09 34.48 21.77
CA ILE A 33 33.19 35.25 22.36
C ILE A 33 33.30 34.85 23.84
N THR A 34 34.46 34.31 24.19
CA THR A 34 34.80 33.95 25.58
C THR A 34 35.90 34.87 26.11
N GLN A 35 35.90 35.12 27.40
CA GLN A 35 36.92 35.89 28.12
C GLN A 35 37.44 35.04 29.26
N PHE A 36 38.72 34.66 29.20
CA PHE A 36 39.33 33.71 30.16
C PHE A 36 38.52 32.42 30.33
N GLY A 37 37.88 31.96 29.24
CA GLY A 37 37.02 30.77 29.24
C GLY A 37 35.54 31.02 29.60
N GLU A 38 35.22 32.19 30.16
CA GLU A 38 33.84 32.56 30.50
C GLU A 38 33.12 33.13 29.31
N TYR A 39 31.84 32.76 29.12
CA TYR A 39 30.97 33.30 28.07
C TYR A 39 30.73 34.79 28.26
N LYS A 40 30.89 35.57 27.20
CA LYS A 40 30.54 37.00 27.19
C LYS A 40 29.37 37.31 26.27
N ARG A 41 29.44 36.87 25.02
CA ARG A 41 28.36 37.05 24.03
C ARG A 41 28.44 36.05 22.87
N ALA A 42 27.32 35.76 22.27
CA ALA A 42 27.23 35.07 20.98
C ALA A 42 26.87 36.04 19.87
N VAL A 43 27.48 35.88 18.72
CA VAL A 43 27.20 36.65 17.49
C VAL A 43 26.71 35.66 16.44
N THR A 44 25.43 35.80 16.07
CA THR A 44 24.76 34.94 15.12
C THR A 44 24.42 35.63 13.79
N ARG A 45 24.66 36.95 13.73
CA ARG A 45 24.44 37.75 12.51
C ARG A 45 25.77 38.03 11.82
N PRO A 46 25.81 37.94 10.47
CA PRO A 46 27.01 38.32 9.73
C PRO A 46 27.29 39.81 9.87
N GLY A 47 28.59 40.16 9.84
CA GLY A 47 29.04 41.54 9.94
C GLY A 47 30.42 41.68 10.57
N GLY A 48 30.86 42.94 10.67
CA GLY A 48 32.10 43.29 11.34
C GLY A 48 31.88 43.54 12.84
N TYR A 49 32.74 42.97 13.67
CA TYR A 49 32.68 43.06 15.13
C TYR A 49 34.03 43.32 15.75
N PHE A 50 33.99 43.81 16.96
CA PHE A 50 35.21 44.09 17.76
C PHE A 50 35.32 43.14 18.93
N LYS A 51 36.53 42.73 19.24
CA LYS A 51 36.92 41.98 20.44
C LYS A 51 38.07 42.67 21.16
N LEU A 52 38.24 42.40 22.44
CA LEU A 52 39.42 42.83 23.21
C LEU A 52 40.55 41.83 22.86
N PRO A 53 41.61 42.27 22.16
CA PRO A 53 42.73 41.40 21.86
C PRO A 53 43.40 40.94 23.15
N PHE A 54 44.03 39.75 23.10
CA PHE A 54 44.71 39.07 24.21
C PHE A 54 43.82 38.61 25.37
N VAL A 55 42.60 39.14 25.52
CA VAL A 55 41.68 38.85 26.60
C VAL A 55 40.50 38.02 26.15
N GLN A 56 39.99 38.31 24.96
CA GLN A 56 38.84 37.65 24.38
C GLN A 56 39.22 36.69 23.26
N GLU A 57 38.73 35.48 23.34
CA GLU A 57 38.86 34.43 22.34
C GLU A 57 37.61 34.34 21.50
N VAL A 58 37.77 34.20 20.17
CA VAL A 58 36.68 34.06 19.20
C VAL A 58 36.61 32.61 18.79
N ARG A 59 35.54 31.90 19.16
CA ARG A 59 35.28 30.54 18.77
C ARG A 59 34.21 30.52 17.65
N ARG A 60 34.62 30.04 16.49
CA ARG A 60 33.74 29.93 15.30
C ARG A 60 33.07 28.58 15.28
N MET A 61 31.80 28.56 14.95
CA MET A 61 30.96 27.37 14.80
C MET A 61 30.21 27.44 13.48
N GLU A 62 29.98 26.31 12.83
CA GLU A 62 29.26 26.22 11.60
C GLU A 62 27.76 26.48 11.81
N SER A 63 27.16 27.38 11.02
CA SER A 63 25.73 27.73 11.05
C SER A 63 24.89 26.90 10.07
N ARG A 64 25.56 26.28 9.10
CA ARG A 64 24.90 25.46 8.07
C ARG A 64 24.43 24.12 8.64
N ILE A 65 23.67 23.41 7.81
CA ILE A 65 23.25 22.05 8.10
C ILE A 65 24.45 21.12 7.95
N LEU A 66 24.77 20.43 9.03
CA LEU A 66 25.84 19.43 9.10
C LEU A 66 25.25 18.02 8.93
N GLY A 67 26.05 17.12 8.37
CA GLY A 67 25.76 15.69 8.31
C GLY A 67 26.58 14.92 9.33
N SER A 68 25.95 14.00 10.04
CA SER A 68 26.63 12.97 10.84
C SER A 68 26.31 11.62 10.22
N ASP A 69 27.37 10.89 9.90
CA ASP A 69 27.33 9.53 9.37
C ASP A 69 27.69 8.59 10.52
N THR A 70 26.69 7.89 11.05
CA THR A 70 26.87 7.02 12.20
C THR A 70 27.32 5.64 11.72
N ALA A 71 28.23 5.00 12.44
CA ALA A 71 28.66 3.65 12.12
C ALA A 71 27.48 2.67 12.09
N PRO A 72 27.50 1.67 11.18
CA PRO A 72 26.48 0.64 11.12
C PRO A 72 26.31 -0.05 12.48
N ALA A 73 25.07 -0.20 12.91
CA ALA A 73 24.73 -0.84 14.18
C ALA A 73 23.61 -1.88 13.98
N GLU A 74 23.61 -2.89 14.85
CA GLU A 74 22.58 -3.92 14.86
C GLU A 74 21.41 -3.52 15.75
N PHE A 75 20.21 -3.74 15.23
CA PHE A 75 18.93 -3.51 15.90
C PHE A 75 18.07 -4.75 15.83
N LEU A 76 17.24 -4.96 16.84
CA LEU A 76 16.27 -6.04 16.88
C LEU A 76 14.87 -5.48 16.57
N THR A 77 14.17 -6.11 15.65
CA THR A 77 12.79 -5.76 15.30
C THR A 77 11.77 -6.48 16.20
N LEU A 78 10.49 -6.10 16.11
CA LEU A 78 9.41 -6.72 16.87
C LEU A 78 9.32 -8.23 16.62
N ASP A 79 9.50 -8.67 15.38
CA ASP A 79 9.51 -10.07 14.94
C ASP A 79 10.87 -10.76 15.17
N LYS A 80 11.70 -10.20 16.07
CA LYS A 80 12.99 -10.76 16.53
C LYS A 80 14.01 -11.00 15.42
N LYS A 81 13.93 -10.24 14.33
CA LYS A 81 14.95 -10.27 13.27
C LYS A 81 16.03 -9.24 13.58
N ARG A 82 17.28 -9.61 13.37
CA ARG A 82 18.41 -8.69 13.47
C ARG A 82 18.51 -7.88 12.19
N LEU A 83 18.62 -6.56 12.34
CA LEU A 83 18.70 -5.61 11.24
C LEU A 83 19.95 -4.76 11.44
N VAL A 84 20.86 -4.78 10.48
CA VAL A 84 22.01 -3.87 10.42
C VAL A 84 21.58 -2.60 9.70
N THR A 85 21.66 -1.45 10.37
CA THR A 85 21.31 -0.17 9.75
C THR A 85 22.46 0.82 9.85
N ASP A 86 22.52 1.68 8.85
CA ASP A 86 23.50 2.74 8.66
C ASP A 86 22.75 4.09 8.61
N PRO A 87 22.56 4.77 9.77
CA PRO A 87 21.81 6.01 9.82
C PRO A 87 22.65 7.23 9.47
N VAL A 88 22.01 8.19 8.79
CA VAL A 88 22.56 9.54 8.55
C VAL A 88 21.65 10.54 9.23
N THR A 89 22.26 11.43 10.00
CA THR A 89 21.56 12.51 10.70
C THR A 89 21.94 13.86 10.13
N ARG A 90 20.96 14.67 9.77
CA ARG A 90 21.15 16.09 9.43
C ARG A 90 20.76 16.94 10.61
N TRP A 91 21.65 17.82 10.99
CA TRP A 91 21.50 18.66 12.16
C TRP A 91 22.13 20.03 11.98
N LYS A 92 21.78 20.98 12.83
CA LYS A 92 22.40 22.30 12.87
C LYS A 92 22.51 22.80 14.30
N ILE A 93 23.46 23.70 14.54
CA ILE A 93 23.60 24.42 15.80
C ILE A 93 22.56 25.53 15.85
N THR A 94 21.79 25.62 16.93
CA THR A 94 20.79 26.66 17.17
C THR A 94 21.12 27.57 18.31
N ASP A 95 21.82 27.04 19.31
CA ASP A 95 22.23 27.80 20.51
C ASP A 95 23.73 27.59 20.73
N PRO A 96 24.59 28.55 20.30
CA PRO A 96 26.04 28.44 20.46
C PRO A 96 26.51 28.30 21.91
N LEU A 97 25.79 28.92 22.84
CA LEU A 97 26.17 28.85 24.25
C LEU A 97 25.95 27.45 24.81
N LYS A 98 24.75 26.89 24.62
CA LYS A 98 24.46 25.51 25.05
C LYS A 98 25.37 24.51 24.37
N PHE A 99 25.60 24.70 23.08
CA PHE A 99 26.50 23.83 22.30
C PHE A 99 27.91 23.82 22.92
N TYR A 100 28.48 25.00 23.17
CA TYR A 100 29.81 25.09 23.72
C TYR A 100 29.92 24.52 25.14
N THR A 101 28.93 24.79 26.01
CA THR A 101 28.97 24.34 27.42
C THR A 101 28.72 22.85 27.60
N THR A 102 28.05 22.19 26.61
CA THR A 102 27.66 20.79 26.75
C THR A 102 28.49 19.83 25.92
N VAL A 103 28.73 20.16 24.64
CA VAL A 103 29.42 19.26 23.68
C VAL A 103 30.75 19.83 23.19
N GLN A 104 31.00 21.12 23.42
CA GLN A 104 32.25 21.86 23.16
C GLN A 104 32.61 22.00 21.67
N ASN A 105 32.53 20.95 20.88
CA ASN A 105 32.92 20.92 19.47
C ASN A 105 32.05 19.96 18.66
N GLU A 106 32.22 19.96 17.33
CA GLU A 106 31.44 19.11 16.40
C GLU A 106 31.66 17.61 16.64
N THR A 107 32.86 17.20 17.03
CA THR A 107 33.16 15.79 17.31
C THR A 107 32.37 15.29 18.53
N GLY A 108 32.36 16.09 19.58
CA GLY A 108 31.55 15.80 20.79
C GLY A 108 30.04 15.81 20.48
N ALA A 109 29.61 16.72 19.60
CA ALA A 109 28.23 16.78 19.15
C ALA A 109 27.84 15.53 18.34
N LYS A 110 28.68 15.08 17.42
CA LYS A 110 28.45 13.84 16.63
C LYS A 110 28.34 12.63 17.54
N ALA A 111 29.25 12.44 18.48
CA ALA A 111 29.19 11.32 19.43
C ALA A 111 27.86 11.31 20.23
N ARG A 112 27.42 12.48 20.73
CA ARG A 112 26.13 12.58 21.45
C ARG A 112 24.92 12.36 20.56
N LEU A 113 24.97 12.85 19.31
CA LEU A 113 23.91 12.60 18.33
C LEU A 113 23.81 11.12 17.98
N ASP A 114 24.93 10.45 17.78
CA ASP A 114 24.97 9.02 17.47
C ASP A 114 24.35 8.19 18.62
N ASP A 115 24.67 8.50 19.86
CA ASP A 115 24.08 7.84 21.03
C ASP A 115 22.55 8.03 21.08
N ILE A 116 22.09 9.27 20.89
CA ILE A 116 20.65 9.60 20.93
C ILE A 116 19.91 8.96 19.77
N VAL A 117 20.43 9.11 18.56
CA VAL A 117 19.79 8.56 17.34
C VAL A 117 19.74 7.04 17.38
N ASN A 118 20.81 6.37 17.79
CA ASN A 118 20.83 4.91 17.95
C ASN A 118 19.85 4.44 19.02
N SER A 119 19.71 5.18 20.11
CA SER A 119 18.75 4.86 21.17
C SER A 119 17.30 5.00 20.68
N GLU A 120 17.01 6.08 19.95
CA GLU A 120 15.68 6.30 19.38
C GLU A 120 15.36 5.31 18.25
N LEU A 121 16.33 5.01 17.38
CA LEU A 121 16.18 3.95 16.36
C LEU A 121 15.87 2.60 17.01
N ARG A 122 16.62 2.23 18.06
CA ARG A 122 16.37 0.97 18.78
C ARG A 122 14.94 0.91 19.32
N ARG A 123 14.45 1.99 19.91
CA ARG A 123 13.09 2.06 20.45
C ARG A 123 12.03 1.96 19.36
N VAL A 124 12.20 2.67 18.26
CA VAL A 124 11.23 2.71 17.15
C VAL A 124 11.24 1.40 16.36
N LEU A 125 12.42 0.86 16.04
CA LEU A 125 12.56 -0.37 15.27
C LEU A 125 12.08 -1.59 16.04
N ALA A 126 12.32 -1.64 17.37
CA ALA A 126 11.82 -2.72 18.22
C ALA A 126 10.29 -2.78 18.33
N SER A 127 9.59 -1.70 17.99
CA SER A 127 8.12 -1.64 18.00
C SER A 127 7.48 -2.00 16.65
N ARG A 128 8.25 -2.39 15.63
CA ARG A 128 7.78 -2.64 14.27
C ARG A 128 8.36 -3.93 13.70
N GLU A 129 7.60 -4.52 12.79
CA GLU A 129 8.06 -5.69 12.04
C GLU A 129 9.06 -5.31 10.95
N PHE A 130 9.93 -6.25 10.61
CA PHE A 130 10.94 -6.07 9.57
C PHE A 130 10.35 -5.62 8.22
N GLY A 131 9.18 -6.16 7.84
CA GLY A 131 8.49 -5.79 6.60
C GLY A 131 8.08 -4.33 6.53
N ASP A 132 7.64 -3.73 7.65
CA ASP A 132 7.25 -2.33 7.75
C ASP A 132 8.47 -1.40 7.60
N ILE A 133 9.62 -1.80 8.14
CA ILE A 133 10.84 -1.01 8.15
C ILE A 133 11.44 -0.89 6.73
N ILE A 134 11.35 -1.95 5.93
CA ILE A 134 11.85 -1.96 4.55
C ILE A 134 10.82 -1.39 3.58
N GLY A 135 9.53 -1.50 3.93
CA GLY A 135 8.41 -1.09 3.09
C GLY A 135 8.04 0.39 3.20
N ASN A 136 6.80 0.70 2.86
CA ASN A 136 6.25 2.06 2.79
C ASN A 136 6.16 2.78 4.14
N ALA A 137 6.26 2.07 5.26
CA ALA A 137 6.23 2.64 6.60
C ALA A 137 7.56 3.28 7.04
N ARG A 138 8.64 3.14 6.25
CA ARG A 138 9.97 3.64 6.58
C ARG A 138 10.01 5.15 6.80
N ASP A 139 9.43 5.95 5.90
CA ASP A 139 9.45 7.41 5.99
C ASP A 139 8.75 7.95 7.25
N PRO A 140 7.53 7.53 7.60
CA PRO A 140 6.90 7.95 8.85
C PRO A 140 7.67 7.50 10.10
N LEU A 141 8.32 6.34 10.08
CA LEU A 141 9.16 5.88 11.18
C LEU A 141 10.38 6.79 11.38
N MET A 142 11.06 7.16 10.29
CA MET A 142 12.22 8.05 10.36
C MET A 142 11.84 9.46 10.83
N LYS A 143 10.68 9.98 10.43
CA LYS A 143 10.14 11.24 10.96
C LYS A 143 9.95 11.18 12.47
N LYS A 144 9.39 10.08 12.98
CA LYS A 144 9.20 9.88 14.43
C LYS A 144 10.53 9.82 15.19
N VAL A 145 11.53 9.13 14.64
CA VAL A 145 12.90 9.12 15.20
C VAL A 145 13.48 10.53 15.25
N ALA A 146 13.35 11.29 14.15
CA ALA A 146 13.85 12.66 14.10
C ALA A 146 13.14 13.59 15.09
N GLU A 147 11.83 13.47 15.28
CA GLU A 147 11.06 14.24 16.26
C GLU A 147 11.49 13.94 17.70
N ASN A 148 11.63 12.67 18.04
CA ASN A 148 12.07 12.25 19.35
C ASN A 148 13.51 12.74 19.63
N ALA A 149 14.44 12.48 18.67
CA ALA A 149 15.82 12.95 18.78
C ALA A 149 15.90 14.47 18.90
N ARG A 150 15.03 15.23 18.20
CA ARG A 150 14.94 16.70 18.31
C ARG A 150 14.58 17.16 19.70
N GLY A 151 13.70 16.44 20.40
CA GLY A 151 13.37 16.71 21.80
C GLY A 151 14.60 16.61 22.70
N GLU A 152 15.35 15.54 22.56
CA GLU A 152 16.54 15.26 23.40
C GLU A 152 17.75 16.16 23.07
N THR A 153 17.92 16.56 21.82
CA THR A 153 19.10 17.34 21.38
C THR A 153 19.01 18.82 21.66
N ARG A 154 17.81 19.36 21.98
CA ARG A 154 17.63 20.80 22.35
C ARG A 154 18.46 21.21 23.56
N LYS A 155 18.67 20.31 24.50
CA LYS A 155 19.50 20.58 25.70
C LYS A 155 20.98 20.83 25.37
N PHE A 156 21.43 20.36 24.20
CA PHE A 156 22.78 20.53 23.66
C PHE A 156 22.91 21.74 22.72
N GLY A 157 21.85 22.51 22.51
CA GLY A 157 21.82 23.60 21.53
C GLY A 157 21.82 23.12 20.06
N ILE A 158 21.43 21.88 19.83
CA ILE A 158 21.41 21.22 18.52
C ILE A 158 19.95 20.98 18.09
N MET A 159 19.67 21.22 16.81
CA MET A 159 18.42 20.85 16.17
C MET A 159 18.64 19.76 15.15
N VAL A 160 18.06 18.60 15.38
CA VAL A 160 17.98 17.54 14.36
C VAL A 160 16.92 17.92 13.33
N ILE A 161 17.29 17.95 12.07
CA ILE A 161 16.43 18.30 10.93
C ILE A 161 15.77 17.05 10.40
N ASP A 162 16.58 16.02 10.13
CA ASP A 162 16.14 14.78 9.49
C ASP A 162 17.06 13.62 9.92
N VAL A 163 16.49 12.43 10.02
CA VAL A 163 17.22 11.18 10.23
C VAL A 163 16.80 10.21 9.14
N ARG A 164 17.76 9.60 8.47
CA ARG A 164 17.52 8.60 7.42
C ARG A 164 18.41 7.39 7.61
N ILE A 165 17.90 6.24 7.24
CA ILE A 165 18.68 5.01 7.14
C ILE A 165 19.16 4.91 5.69
N LYS A 166 20.47 4.82 5.45
CA LYS A 166 21.03 4.58 4.11
C LYS A 166 20.72 3.17 3.68
N ARG A 167 20.99 2.21 4.55
CA ARG A 167 20.91 0.79 4.28
C ARG A 167 20.30 0.07 5.48
N ALA A 168 19.49 -0.92 5.20
CA ALA A 168 18.82 -1.76 6.20
C ALA A 168 18.90 -3.20 5.70
N ASP A 169 19.92 -3.91 6.15
CA ASP A 169 20.25 -5.25 5.69
C ASP A 169 20.15 -6.26 6.85
N LEU A 170 19.96 -7.51 6.48
CA LEU A 170 20.13 -8.61 7.43
C LEU A 170 21.62 -8.91 7.61
N PRO A 171 22.07 -9.38 8.80
CA PRO A 171 23.41 -9.92 8.95
C PRO A 171 23.66 -11.04 7.94
N THR A 172 24.84 -11.04 7.33
CA THR A 172 25.19 -11.95 6.23
C THR A 172 25.06 -13.43 6.60
N GLU A 173 25.29 -13.76 7.89
CA GLU A 173 25.24 -15.15 8.40
C GLU A 173 23.83 -15.73 8.40
N VAL A 174 22.79 -14.90 8.46
CA VAL A 174 21.38 -15.36 8.56
C VAL A 174 20.53 -14.96 7.36
N GLU A 175 21.06 -14.14 6.46
CA GLU A 175 20.34 -13.56 5.33
C GLU A 175 19.67 -14.63 4.47
N GLU A 176 20.42 -15.61 4.00
CA GLU A 176 19.91 -16.66 3.13
C GLU A 176 18.81 -17.50 3.80
N SER A 177 19.03 -17.86 5.07
CA SER A 177 18.06 -18.66 5.84
C SER A 177 16.75 -17.92 6.10
N VAL A 178 16.83 -16.61 6.36
CA VAL A 178 15.66 -15.76 6.56
C VAL A 178 14.90 -15.57 5.24
N PHE A 179 15.58 -15.30 4.13
CA PHE A 179 14.91 -15.20 2.83
C PHE A 179 14.31 -16.50 2.35
N ALA A 180 14.96 -17.64 2.58
CA ALA A 180 14.39 -18.95 2.28
C ALA A 180 13.09 -19.19 3.05
N ARG A 181 13.08 -18.88 4.35
CA ARG A 181 11.88 -18.98 5.19
C ARG A 181 10.77 -18.03 4.73
N MET A 182 11.11 -16.78 4.39
CA MET A 182 10.13 -15.82 3.89
C MET A 182 9.52 -16.25 2.56
N ARG A 183 10.32 -16.83 1.65
CA ARG A 183 9.81 -17.40 0.38
C ARG A 183 8.86 -18.55 0.64
N ALA A 184 9.23 -19.51 1.50
CA ALA A 184 8.38 -20.64 1.84
C ALA A 184 7.05 -20.19 2.49
N GLU A 185 7.10 -19.22 3.39
CA GLU A 185 5.90 -18.65 4.02
C GLU A 185 4.99 -17.94 3.00
N ARG A 186 5.58 -17.14 2.10
CA ARG A 186 4.83 -16.47 1.01
C ARG A 186 4.18 -17.49 0.09
N GLU A 187 4.88 -18.56 -0.25
CA GLU A 187 4.35 -19.65 -1.07
C GLU A 187 3.19 -20.38 -0.37
N ARG A 188 3.34 -20.67 0.93
CA ARG A 188 2.28 -21.25 1.75
C ARG A 188 1.01 -20.39 1.76
N VAL A 189 1.16 -19.09 2.01
CA VAL A 189 0.04 -18.13 2.03
C VAL A 189 -0.61 -18.02 0.64
N ALA A 190 0.19 -17.94 -0.42
CA ALA A 190 -0.32 -17.89 -1.79
C ALA A 190 -1.07 -19.18 -2.18
N LYS A 191 -0.60 -20.34 -1.70
CA LYS A 191 -1.26 -21.64 -1.93
C LYS A 191 -2.59 -21.71 -1.17
N GLN A 192 -2.61 -21.20 0.05
CA GLN A 192 -3.84 -21.10 0.84
C GLN A 192 -4.90 -20.23 0.14
N TYR A 193 -4.57 -19.01 -0.29
CA TYR A 193 -5.51 -18.13 -1.00
C TYR A 193 -5.99 -18.72 -2.32
N ARG A 194 -5.13 -19.44 -3.04
CA ARG A 194 -5.56 -20.16 -4.27
C ARG A 194 -6.58 -21.24 -3.94
N SER A 195 -6.32 -22.04 -2.90
CA SER A 195 -7.22 -23.12 -2.49
C SER A 195 -8.59 -22.56 -2.01
N GLU A 196 -8.58 -21.48 -1.22
CA GLU A 196 -9.80 -20.78 -0.81
C GLU A 196 -10.57 -20.22 -2.01
N GLY A 197 -9.85 -19.63 -2.97
CA GLY A 197 -10.46 -19.14 -4.22
C GLY A 197 -11.02 -20.25 -5.10
N GLU A 198 -10.38 -21.41 -5.17
CA GLU A 198 -10.89 -22.58 -5.90
C GLU A 198 -12.14 -23.16 -5.23
N GLU A 199 -12.16 -23.25 -3.90
CA GLU A 199 -13.32 -23.66 -3.12
C GLU A 199 -14.52 -22.74 -3.37
N GLU A 200 -14.31 -21.45 -3.26
CA GLU A 200 -15.38 -20.46 -3.49
C GLU A 200 -15.89 -20.48 -4.91
N ALA A 201 -14.99 -20.60 -5.90
CA ALA A 201 -15.37 -20.74 -7.29
C ALA A 201 -16.15 -22.02 -7.56
N ALA A 202 -15.82 -23.12 -6.89
CA ALA A 202 -16.57 -24.37 -6.99
C ALA A 202 -17.99 -24.24 -6.42
N LYS A 203 -18.14 -23.58 -5.26
CA LYS A 203 -19.46 -23.30 -4.67
C LYS A 203 -20.33 -22.45 -5.60
N ILE A 204 -19.77 -21.34 -6.12
CA ILE A 204 -20.50 -20.45 -7.03
C ILE A 204 -20.94 -21.20 -8.29
N ARG A 205 -20.07 -22.04 -8.88
CA ARG A 205 -20.42 -22.84 -10.06
C ARG A 205 -21.54 -23.84 -9.76
N ALA A 206 -21.43 -24.57 -8.63
CA ALA A 206 -22.45 -25.54 -8.23
C ALA A 206 -23.82 -24.87 -8.00
N ASP A 207 -23.86 -23.73 -7.31
CA ASP A 207 -25.10 -22.97 -7.10
C ASP A 207 -25.67 -22.44 -8.41
N THR A 208 -24.82 -21.92 -9.30
CA THR A 208 -25.24 -21.43 -10.62
C THR A 208 -25.80 -22.57 -11.49
N ASP A 209 -25.15 -23.72 -11.50
CA ASP A 209 -25.61 -24.89 -12.25
C ASP A 209 -26.96 -25.41 -11.72
N ARG A 210 -27.13 -25.45 -10.39
CA ARG A 210 -28.42 -25.76 -9.77
C ARG A 210 -29.51 -24.77 -10.19
N ASP A 211 -29.24 -23.47 -10.07
CA ASP A 211 -30.21 -22.43 -10.43
C ASP A 211 -30.56 -22.46 -11.92
N LYS A 212 -29.58 -22.73 -12.79
CA LYS A 212 -29.82 -22.97 -14.22
C LYS A 212 -30.79 -24.12 -14.45
N VAL A 213 -30.58 -25.26 -13.79
CA VAL A 213 -31.48 -26.41 -13.90
C VAL A 213 -32.90 -26.08 -13.44
N ILE A 214 -33.04 -25.37 -12.32
CA ILE A 214 -34.33 -24.93 -11.78
C ILE A 214 -35.05 -23.99 -12.76
N ILE A 215 -34.33 -23.00 -13.30
CA ILE A 215 -34.89 -22.04 -14.28
C ILE A 215 -35.38 -22.77 -15.55
N LEU A 216 -34.55 -23.67 -16.08
CA LEU A 216 -34.92 -24.45 -17.28
C LEU A 216 -36.10 -25.38 -17.03
N ALA A 217 -36.17 -26.03 -15.84
CA ALA A 217 -37.29 -26.88 -15.46
C ALA A 217 -38.62 -26.11 -15.33
N LYS A 218 -38.56 -24.93 -14.72
CA LYS A 218 -39.75 -24.05 -14.61
C LYS A 218 -40.22 -23.55 -15.99
N ALA A 219 -39.26 -23.11 -16.83
CA ALA A 219 -39.61 -22.68 -18.19
C ALA A 219 -40.24 -23.82 -19.01
N TYR A 220 -39.73 -25.06 -18.86
CA TYR A 220 -40.31 -26.24 -19.50
C TYR A 220 -41.72 -26.54 -18.95
N GLU A 221 -41.93 -26.49 -17.64
CA GLU A 221 -43.23 -26.65 -17.02
C GLU A 221 -44.26 -25.64 -17.54
N GLU A 222 -43.90 -24.35 -17.58
CA GLU A 222 -44.77 -23.28 -18.11
C GLU A 222 -45.08 -23.50 -19.61
N ALA A 223 -44.06 -23.91 -20.40
CA ALA A 223 -44.26 -24.19 -21.80
C ALA A 223 -45.21 -25.39 -22.03
N GLN A 224 -45.08 -26.45 -21.20
CA GLN A 224 -45.96 -27.62 -21.32
C GLN A 224 -47.40 -27.29 -20.82
N ALA A 225 -47.51 -26.49 -19.74
CA ALA A 225 -48.82 -26.04 -19.27
C ALA A 225 -49.52 -25.17 -20.33
N THR A 226 -48.81 -24.26 -20.98
CA THR A 226 -49.33 -23.41 -22.05
C THR A 226 -49.77 -24.24 -23.28
N ARG A 227 -48.94 -25.22 -23.69
CA ARG A 227 -49.25 -26.13 -24.77
C ARG A 227 -50.51 -26.96 -24.42
N GLY A 228 -50.52 -27.54 -23.18
CA GLY A 228 -51.64 -28.32 -22.73
C GLY A 228 -52.97 -27.53 -22.69
N GLN A 229 -52.92 -26.27 -22.29
CA GLN A 229 -54.09 -25.37 -22.35
C GLN A 229 -54.53 -25.09 -23.78
N GLY A 230 -53.56 -24.81 -24.69
CA GLY A 230 -53.86 -24.59 -26.08
C GLY A 230 -54.45 -25.83 -26.77
N ASP A 231 -53.90 -27.02 -26.48
CA ASP A 231 -54.43 -28.28 -26.98
C ASP A 231 -55.84 -28.57 -26.45
N ALA A 232 -56.07 -28.35 -25.17
CA ALA A 232 -57.37 -28.52 -24.54
C ALA A 232 -58.42 -27.56 -25.14
N GLU A 233 -58.05 -26.29 -25.35
CA GLU A 233 -58.92 -25.32 -26.01
C GLU A 233 -59.19 -25.67 -27.47
N GLY A 234 -58.15 -26.10 -28.22
CA GLY A 234 -58.30 -26.60 -29.59
C GLY A 234 -59.26 -27.81 -29.66
N ILE A 235 -59.05 -28.81 -28.77
CA ILE A 235 -59.96 -29.98 -28.70
C ILE A 235 -61.38 -29.56 -28.37
N LYS A 236 -61.57 -28.63 -27.47
CA LYS A 236 -62.90 -28.12 -27.11
C LYS A 236 -63.57 -27.43 -28.27
N ILE A 237 -62.88 -26.56 -28.99
CA ILE A 237 -63.39 -25.88 -30.20
C ILE A 237 -63.81 -26.90 -31.26
N TYR A 238 -62.97 -27.91 -31.51
CA TYR A 238 -63.31 -28.99 -32.43
C TYR A 238 -64.52 -29.82 -31.96
N ALA A 239 -64.56 -30.19 -30.67
CA ALA A 239 -65.67 -30.95 -30.12
C ALA A 239 -67.02 -30.18 -30.20
N ASP A 240 -66.99 -28.88 -29.89
CA ASP A 240 -68.15 -28.02 -30.01
C ASP A 240 -68.63 -27.82 -31.45
N ALA A 241 -67.70 -27.73 -32.40
CA ALA A 241 -67.98 -27.64 -33.81
C ALA A 241 -68.57 -28.94 -34.39
N TYR A 242 -67.91 -30.05 -34.06
CA TYR A 242 -68.33 -31.38 -34.57
C TYR A 242 -69.57 -31.89 -33.85
N GLY A 243 -69.86 -31.48 -32.60
CA GLY A 243 -71.09 -31.76 -31.89
C GLY A 243 -72.32 -31.20 -32.57
N LYS A 244 -72.18 -30.18 -33.45
CA LYS A 244 -73.30 -29.61 -34.23
C LYS A 244 -73.73 -30.48 -35.40
N GLY A 245 -72.88 -31.43 -35.83
CA GLY A 245 -73.17 -32.36 -36.95
C GLY A 245 -72.38 -33.66 -36.82
N PRO A 246 -72.73 -34.56 -35.90
CA PRO A 246 -71.93 -35.76 -35.61
C PRO A 246 -71.81 -36.72 -36.75
N GLU A 247 -72.84 -36.85 -37.53
CA GLU A 247 -72.79 -37.71 -38.71
C GLU A 247 -71.83 -37.21 -39.84
N PHE A 248 -71.82 -35.86 -40.02
CA PHE A 248 -70.92 -35.25 -40.97
C PHE A 248 -69.46 -35.37 -40.49
N TYR A 249 -69.19 -35.19 -39.20
CA TYR A 249 -67.87 -35.41 -38.63
C TYR A 249 -67.41 -36.86 -38.76
N SER A 250 -68.27 -37.84 -38.51
CA SER A 250 -67.99 -39.27 -38.67
C SER A 250 -67.65 -39.59 -40.06
N PHE A 251 -68.33 -38.99 -41.03
CA PHE A 251 -68.04 -39.14 -42.50
C PHE A 251 -66.66 -38.57 -42.85
N LEU A 252 -66.38 -37.34 -42.47
CA LEU A 252 -65.06 -36.70 -42.69
C LEU A 252 -63.91 -37.48 -42.07
N ARG A 253 -64.12 -37.95 -40.82
CA ARG A 253 -63.10 -38.70 -40.10
C ARG A 253 -62.85 -40.07 -40.71
N SER A 254 -63.87 -40.71 -41.24
CA SER A 254 -63.68 -41.95 -41.91
C SER A 254 -62.91 -41.76 -43.26
N LEU A 255 -63.18 -40.65 -43.96
CA LEU A 255 -62.38 -40.32 -45.16
C LEU A 255 -60.92 -40.08 -44.88
N ASP A 256 -60.61 -39.26 -43.85
CA ASP A 256 -59.25 -39.01 -43.39
C ASP A 256 -58.54 -40.29 -42.88
N ALA A 257 -59.26 -41.16 -42.21
CA ALA A 257 -58.75 -42.48 -41.85
C ALA A 257 -58.49 -43.38 -43.06
N TYR A 258 -59.32 -43.32 -44.08
CA TYR A 258 -59.08 -44.06 -45.31
C TYR A 258 -57.87 -43.54 -46.08
N GLU A 259 -57.77 -42.26 -46.26
CA GLU A 259 -56.60 -41.61 -46.88
C GLU A 259 -55.27 -42.01 -46.22
N LYS A 260 -55.26 -42.02 -44.83
CA LYS A 260 -54.08 -42.38 -44.07
C LYS A 260 -53.80 -43.88 -43.98
N SER A 261 -54.80 -44.72 -44.10
CA SER A 261 -54.67 -46.19 -43.98
C SER A 261 -54.35 -46.89 -45.33
N VAL A 262 -54.67 -46.25 -46.43
CA VAL A 262 -54.44 -46.85 -47.79
C VAL A 262 -53.25 -46.16 -48.43
N ASP A 263 -52.08 -46.67 -48.18
CA ASP A 263 -50.89 -46.25 -48.91
C ASP A 263 -50.71 -47.03 -50.23
N LYS A 264 -49.95 -46.47 -51.11
CA LYS A 264 -49.70 -47.04 -52.50
C LYS A 264 -49.18 -48.50 -52.50
N GLN A 265 -48.72 -48.96 -51.32
CA GLN A 265 -48.18 -50.33 -51.16
C GLN A 265 -49.05 -51.23 -50.28
N SER A 266 -50.20 -50.77 -49.87
CA SER A 266 -51.09 -51.54 -48.99
C SER A 266 -52.22 -52.17 -49.77
N THR A 267 -52.44 -53.46 -49.56
CA THR A 267 -53.61 -54.16 -50.07
C THR A 267 -54.56 -54.41 -48.94
N VAL A 268 -55.75 -53.80 -49.02
CA VAL A 268 -56.76 -53.95 -47.98
C VAL A 268 -57.84 -54.86 -48.49
N VAL A 269 -58.08 -56.01 -47.83
CA VAL A 269 -59.17 -56.94 -48.12
C VAL A 269 -60.33 -56.65 -47.25
N LEU A 270 -61.47 -56.22 -47.77
CA LEU A 270 -62.61 -55.80 -47.05
C LEU A 270 -63.85 -56.64 -47.41
N SER A 271 -64.70 -56.97 -46.47
CA SER A 271 -66.03 -57.54 -46.72
C SER A 271 -66.97 -56.46 -47.19
N THR A 272 -67.93 -56.80 -48.03
CA THR A 272 -68.97 -55.87 -48.48
C THR A 272 -69.87 -55.31 -47.39
N GLY A 273 -69.87 -55.92 -46.21
CA GLY A 273 -70.56 -55.42 -45.02
C GLY A 273 -69.67 -54.57 -44.12
N SER A 274 -68.44 -54.22 -44.53
CA SER A 274 -67.53 -53.37 -43.72
C SER A 274 -68.07 -51.96 -43.62
N ASP A 275 -67.90 -51.35 -42.45
CA ASP A 275 -68.26 -49.95 -42.18
C ASP A 275 -67.60 -48.97 -43.17
N LEU A 276 -66.52 -49.38 -43.87
CA LEU A 276 -65.85 -48.62 -44.91
C LEU A 276 -66.82 -48.28 -46.08
N PHE A 277 -67.73 -49.21 -46.42
CA PHE A 277 -68.66 -49.00 -47.48
C PHE A 277 -69.98 -48.34 -47.04
N LYS A 278 -70.19 -48.06 -45.81
CA LYS A 278 -71.38 -47.44 -45.25
C LYS A 278 -71.81 -46.18 -45.98
N TYR A 279 -70.88 -45.38 -46.45
CA TYR A 279 -71.14 -44.13 -47.15
C TYR A 279 -71.11 -44.26 -48.70
N PHE A 280 -70.74 -45.42 -49.23
CA PHE A 280 -70.79 -45.73 -50.66
C PHE A 280 -72.12 -46.43 -51.06
N THR A 281 -72.83 -46.94 -50.07
CA THR A 281 -74.16 -47.52 -50.31
C THR A 281 -75.18 -46.37 -50.36
N ALA A 282 -75.99 -46.37 -51.42
CA ALA A 282 -76.96 -45.30 -51.67
C ALA A 282 -77.87 -45.06 -50.50
N PRO A 283 -78.21 -43.78 -50.16
CA PRO A 283 -79.07 -43.46 -49.05
C PRO A 283 -80.43 -44.10 -49.24
N ASN A 284 -80.82 -44.92 -48.28
CA ASN A 284 -82.14 -45.53 -48.28
C ASN A 284 -83.20 -44.39 -48.17
N LYS A 285 -83.93 -44.16 -49.23
CA LYS A 285 -85.02 -43.18 -49.25
C LYS A 285 -86.06 -43.55 -48.16
N ARG A 286 -86.16 -42.63 -47.21
CA ARG A 286 -87.42 -42.44 -46.48
C ARG A 286 -88.03 -41.12 -46.82
#